data_554834d2807a036c677eb123f4fbf781
#
_entry.id   554834d2807a036c677eb123f4fbf781
#
_cell.length_a   1.000
_cell.length_b   1.000
_cell.length_c   1.000
_cell.angle_alpha   90.00
_cell.angle_beta   90.00
_cell.angle_gamma   90.00
#
_symmetry.space_group_name_H-M   'P 1'
#
loop_
_entity.id
_entity.type
_entity.pdbx_description
1 polymer ?
#
loop_
_entity_poly.entity_id
_entity_poly.type
_entity_poly.pdbx_seq_one_letter_code
_entity_poly.pdbx_strand_id
1 'polypeptide(L)'
;MKAKKQETAATMKDVALKAKVSTATVSRALMNPDKVSQATRNRVEKAAREVGYLPQPMGRNVKRNESRTILVIVPDICDPFFSEIIRGIEVTAANHGYLVLIGDCAHQNQQEKTFIDLIITKQIDGMLLLGSRLPFDASIEEQRNLPPMVMANEFAPELELPTVHIDNLTAAFDAVNYLYEQGHNRIGCIAGPEEMPLCHYRLQGYVPVSYTHLTLPTKRIV
;
A
#
# COMPACT_ATOMS: atom_id res chain seq x y z
N MET A 1 -15.35 42.10 -19.31
CA MET A 1 -14.98 40.76 -18.84
C MET A 1 -15.61 40.55 -17.44
N LYS A 2 -16.65 39.71 -17.33
CA LYS A 2 -17.31 39.40 -16.05
C LYS A 2 -16.47 38.33 -15.34
N ALA A 3 -15.99 38.66 -14.14
CA ALA A 3 -15.27 37.70 -13.28
C ALA A 3 -16.15 36.47 -12.98
N LYS A 4 -15.68 35.28 -13.32
CA LYS A 4 -16.28 33.99 -12.90
C LYS A 4 -16.22 33.92 -11.38
N LYS A 5 -17.40 34.00 -10.74
CA LYS A 5 -17.57 33.69 -9.32
C LYS A 5 -17.10 32.25 -9.09
N GLN A 6 -16.04 32.04 -8.30
CA GLN A 6 -15.66 30.72 -7.84
C GLN A 6 -16.86 30.13 -7.10
N GLU A 7 -17.45 29.05 -7.60
CA GLU A 7 -18.43 28.27 -6.89
C GLU A 7 -17.71 27.59 -5.71
N THR A 8 -17.89 28.14 -4.52
CA THR A 8 -17.44 27.51 -3.29
C THR A 8 -18.24 26.23 -3.09
N ALA A 9 -17.56 25.11 -2.87
CA ALA A 9 -18.20 23.81 -2.62
C ALA A 9 -19.22 23.94 -1.45
N ALA A 10 -20.40 23.34 -1.64
CA ALA A 10 -21.46 23.37 -0.63
C ALA A 10 -21.00 22.77 0.70
N THR A 11 -21.38 23.39 1.80
CA THR A 11 -20.97 23.02 3.17
C THR A 11 -22.13 22.38 3.95
N MET A 12 -21.81 21.72 5.09
CA MET A 12 -22.83 21.24 6.04
C MET A 12 -23.75 22.37 6.54
N LYS A 13 -23.28 23.61 6.58
CA LYS A 13 -24.08 24.76 6.97
C LYS A 13 -25.15 25.08 5.93
N ASP A 14 -24.84 24.94 4.65
CA ASP A 14 -25.79 25.16 3.57
C ASP A 14 -26.89 24.12 3.57
N VAL A 15 -26.53 22.85 3.84
CA VAL A 15 -27.53 21.77 4.04
C VAL A 15 -28.43 22.05 5.25
N ALA A 16 -27.86 22.49 6.36
CA ALA A 16 -28.60 22.81 7.59
C ALA A 16 -29.62 23.93 7.36
N LEU A 17 -29.21 25.00 6.68
CA LEU A 17 -30.08 26.10 6.28
C LEU A 17 -31.21 25.63 5.38
N LYS A 18 -30.88 24.84 4.35
CA LYS A 18 -31.86 24.32 3.37
C LYS A 18 -32.84 23.35 4.02
N ALA A 19 -32.35 22.46 4.89
CA ALA A 19 -33.17 21.48 5.60
C ALA A 19 -33.92 22.06 6.82
N LYS A 20 -33.63 23.32 7.21
CA LYS A 20 -34.16 23.97 8.41
C LYS A 20 -33.92 23.16 9.70
N VAL A 21 -32.68 22.69 9.88
CA VAL A 21 -32.23 21.95 11.06
C VAL A 21 -30.85 22.45 11.49
N SER A 22 -30.38 22.04 12.68
CA SER A 22 -29.02 22.35 13.12
C SER A 22 -27.98 21.56 12.33
N THR A 23 -26.74 22.06 12.22
CA THR A 23 -25.61 21.32 11.63
C THR A 23 -25.34 20.00 12.36
N ALA A 24 -25.58 19.93 13.67
CA ALA A 24 -25.50 18.71 14.44
C ALA A 24 -26.58 17.67 14.01
N THR A 25 -27.77 18.12 13.63
CA THR A 25 -28.82 17.25 13.09
C THR A 25 -28.47 16.76 11.68
N VAL A 26 -27.88 17.62 10.83
CA VAL A 26 -27.37 17.22 9.51
C VAL A 26 -26.31 16.14 9.66
N SER A 27 -25.32 16.38 10.53
CA SER A 27 -24.26 15.41 10.80
C SER A 27 -24.83 14.05 11.28
N ARG A 28 -25.79 14.07 12.22
CA ARG A 28 -26.42 12.83 12.69
C ARG A 28 -27.21 12.12 11.60
N ALA A 29 -27.97 12.85 10.79
CA ALA A 29 -28.76 12.26 9.72
C ALA A 29 -27.92 11.59 8.65
N LEU A 30 -26.74 12.16 8.32
CA LEU A 30 -25.84 11.64 7.32
C LEU A 30 -24.90 10.54 7.85
N MET A 31 -24.49 10.63 9.13
CA MET A 31 -23.48 9.73 9.71
C MET A 31 -24.06 8.62 10.60
N ASN A 32 -25.18 8.87 11.25
CA ASN A 32 -25.84 7.92 12.16
C ASN A 32 -27.36 7.97 11.92
N PRO A 33 -27.83 7.48 10.77
CA PRO A 33 -29.24 7.63 10.34
C PRO A 33 -30.23 7.04 11.35
N ASP A 34 -29.84 6.04 12.11
CA ASP A 34 -30.68 5.39 13.12
C ASP A 34 -30.97 6.29 14.36
N LYS A 35 -30.21 7.38 14.51
CA LYS A 35 -30.36 8.33 15.62
C LYS A 35 -31.26 9.52 15.30
N VAL A 36 -31.92 9.53 14.14
CA VAL A 36 -32.85 10.57 13.70
C VAL A 36 -34.07 9.94 13.06
N SER A 37 -35.23 10.62 13.16
CA SER A 37 -36.46 10.14 12.54
C SER A 37 -36.33 10.06 11.01
N GLN A 38 -37.01 9.10 10.39
CA GLN A 38 -37.02 8.91 8.93
C GLN A 38 -37.39 10.19 8.18
N ALA A 39 -38.35 10.96 8.70
CA ALA A 39 -38.78 12.22 8.12
C ALA A 39 -37.64 13.26 8.10
N THR A 40 -36.86 13.35 9.18
CA THR A 40 -35.71 14.25 9.28
C THR A 40 -34.60 13.81 8.36
N ARG A 41 -34.35 12.50 8.28
CA ARG A 41 -33.33 11.93 7.37
C ARG A 41 -33.65 12.27 5.92
N ASN A 42 -34.86 11.96 5.46
CA ASN A 42 -35.30 12.24 4.08
C ASN A 42 -35.16 13.73 3.73
N ARG A 43 -35.53 14.61 4.69
CA ARG A 43 -35.40 16.07 4.49
C ARG A 43 -33.97 16.53 4.35
N VAL A 44 -33.04 15.99 5.16
CA VAL A 44 -31.62 16.30 5.09
C VAL A 44 -30.98 15.77 3.81
N GLU A 45 -31.29 14.52 3.42
CA GLU A 45 -30.79 13.90 2.20
C GLU A 45 -31.25 14.67 0.94
N LYS A 46 -32.52 15.11 0.93
CA LYS A 46 -33.05 15.94 -0.14
C LYS A 46 -32.31 17.28 -0.22
N ALA A 47 -32.14 17.95 0.92
CA ALA A 47 -31.44 19.22 0.99
C ALA A 47 -29.97 19.09 0.55
N ALA A 48 -29.29 18.03 0.94
CA ALA A 48 -27.91 17.78 0.54
C ALA A 48 -27.77 17.65 -0.99
N ARG A 49 -28.68 16.89 -1.62
CA ARG A 49 -28.73 16.78 -3.10
C ARG A 49 -29.02 18.12 -3.78
N GLU A 50 -29.94 18.90 -3.26
CA GLU A 50 -30.34 20.19 -3.85
C GLU A 50 -29.25 21.25 -3.76
N VAL A 51 -28.40 21.24 -2.73
CA VAL A 51 -27.27 22.17 -2.59
C VAL A 51 -25.97 21.64 -3.21
N GLY A 52 -25.98 20.39 -3.74
CA GLY A 52 -24.78 19.77 -4.29
C GLY A 52 -23.75 19.37 -3.19
N TYR A 53 -24.20 19.18 -1.95
CA TYR A 53 -23.35 18.73 -0.88
C TYR A 53 -23.09 17.23 -0.98
N LEU A 54 -21.84 16.88 -1.22
CA LEU A 54 -21.35 15.50 -1.13
C LEU A 54 -20.78 15.30 0.28
N PRO A 55 -21.38 14.41 1.09
CA PRO A 55 -20.78 14.05 2.37
C PRO A 55 -19.38 13.51 2.12
N GLN A 56 -18.36 14.26 2.51
CA GLN A 56 -17.01 13.73 2.45
C GLN A 56 -16.90 12.58 3.48
N PRO A 57 -16.36 11.42 3.10
CA PRO A 57 -16.16 10.28 4.01
C PRO A 57 -15.32 10.62 5.24
N MET A 58 -14.54 11.71 5.18
CA MET A 58 -13.71 12.21 6.28
C MET A 58 -14.43 12.40 7.62
N GLY A 59 -15.76 12.66 7.63
CA GLY A 59 -16.51 12.85 8.87
C GLY A 59 -16.74 11.58 9.69
N ARG A 60 -16.65 10.38 9.11
CA ARG A 60 -16.76 9.11 9.84
C ARG A 60 -15.49 8.78 10.63
N ASN A 61 -14.34 9.21 10.13
CA ASN A 61 -13.04 8.81 10.64
C ASN A 61 -12.52 9.71 11.78
N VAL A 62 -13.04 10.94 11.92
CA VAL A 62 -12.62 11.89 12.99
C VAL A 62 -12.88 11.33 14.40
N LYS A 63 -13.88 10.46 14.60
CA LYS A 63 -14.13 9.83 15.91
C LYS A 63 -13.22 8.62 16.18
N ARG A 64 -12.65 7.98 15.14
CA ARG A 64 -11.79 6.79 15.29
C ARG A 64 -10.32 7.07 15.01
N ASN A 65 -9.98 8.28 14.53
CA ASN A 65 -8.62 8.65 14.13
C ASN A 65 -8.04 7.69 13.06
N GLU A 66 -8.91 7.13 12.20
CA GLU A 66 -8.58 6.22 11.10
C GLU A 66 -8.77 6.94 9.77
N SER A 67 -7.80 6.85 8.87
CA SER A 67 -7.88 7.39 7.50
C SER A 67 -8.57 6.44 6.53
N ARG A 68 -8.61 5.15 6.88
CA ARG A 68 -9.01 4.07 5.98
C ARG A 68 -8.21 4.04 4.68
N THR A 69 -6.93 4.36 4.78
CA THR A 69 -5.99 4.38 3.66
C THR A 69 -4.74 3.58 4.02
N ILE A 70 -4.32 2.73 3.10
CA ILE A 70 -3.06 1.97 3.20
C ILE A 70 -2.13 2.50 2.11
N LEU A 71 -0.89 2.81 2.47
CA LEU A 71 0.16 3.17 1.54
C LEU A 71 0.91 1.92 1.09
N VAL A 72 0.96 1.67 -0.21
CA VAL A 72 1.73 0.59 -0.83
C VAL A 72 2.94 1.21 -1.52
N ILE A 73 4.12 0.87 -1.04
CA ILE A 73 5.39 1.33 -1.61
C ILE A 73 5.91 0.27 -2.57
N VAL A 74 6.09 0.65 -3.83
CA VAL A 74 6.59 -0.22 -4.89
C VAL A 74 7.97 0.25 -5.37
N PRO A 75 8.89 -0.68 -5.69
CA PRO A 75 10.21 -0.32 -6.24
C PRO A 75 10.12 0.36 -7.60
N ASP A 76 9.26 -0.13 -8.47
CA ASP A 76 8.99 0.42 -9.81
C ASP A 76 7.57 0.01 -10.24
N ILE A 77 6.71 1.02 -10.42
CA ILE A 77 5.32 0.79 -10.86
C ILE A 77 5.23 0.32 -12.31
N CYS A 78 6.27 0.55 -13.11
CA CYS A 78 6.32 0.12 -14.51
C CYS A 78 6.64 -1.36 -14.66
N ASP A 79 7.11 -2.04 -13.61
CA ASP A 79 7.32 -3.49 -13.64
C ASP A 79 5.98 -4.23 -13.58
N PRO A 80 5.63 -5.02 -14.63
CA PRO A 80 4.37 -5.78 -14.69
C PRO A 80 4.18 -6.75 -13.53
N PHE A 81 5.25 -7.24 -12.93
CA PHE A 81 5.21 -8.15 -11.78
C PHE A 81 4.46 -7.52 -10.61
N PHE A 82 4.72 -6.25 -10.30
CA PHE A 82 4.05 -5.58 -9.20
C PHE A 82 2.59 -5.26 -9.47
N SER A 83 2.17 -5.15 -10.73
CA SER A 83 0.79 -4.81 -11.07
C SER A 83 -0.22 -5.88 -10.60
N GLU A 84 0.14 -7.15 -10.63
CA GLU A 84 -0.72 -8.24 -10.14
C GLU A 84 -0.78 -8.27 -8.61
N ILE A 85 0.34 -8.02 -7.94
CA ILE A 85 0.40 -7.91 -6.49
C ILE A 85 -0.46 -6.74 -6.02
N ILE A 86 -0.30 -5.56 -6.64
CA ILE A 86 -1.09 -4.36 -6.33
C ILE A 86 -2.59 -4.62 -6.51
N ARG A 87 -2.99 -5.31 -7.58
CA ARG A 87 -4.39 -5.69 -7.80
C ARG A 87 -4.94 -6.55 -6.66
N GLY A 88 -4.17 -7.55 -6.20
CA GLY A 88 -4.55 -8.38 -5.06
C GLY A 88 -4.71 -7.58 -3.77
N ILE A 89 -3.79 -6.64 -3.54
CA ILE A 89 -3.84 -5.72 -2.39
C ILE A 89 -5.08 -4.82 -2.48
N GLU A 90 -5.34 -4.20 -3.64
CA GLU A 90 -6.47 -3.28 -3.86
C GLU A 90 -7.81 -3.99 -3.62
N VAL A 91 -8.01 -5.16 -4.21
CA VAL A 91 -9.24 -5.96 -4.02
C VAL A 91 -9.46 -6.31 -2.56
N THR A 92 -8.39 -6.73 -1.86
CA THR A 92 -8.49 -7.10 -0.44
C THR A 92 -8.78 -5.87 0.42
N ALA A 93 -8.07 -4.76 0.19
CA ALA A 93 -8.27 -3.51 0.91
C ALA A 93 -9.71 -2.98 0.72
N ALA A 94 -10.22 -2.98 -0.52
CA ALA A 94 -11.58 -2.53 -0.84
C ALA A 94 -12.64 -3.35 -0.11
N ASN A 95 -12.49 -4.69 -0.05
CA ASN A 95 -13.39 -5.58 0.68
C ASN A 95 -13.45 -5.27 2.19
N HIS A 96 -12.38 -4.67 2.74
CA HIS A 96 -12.29 -4.24 4.14
C HIS A 96 -12.57 -2.74 4.32
N GLY A 97 -12.96 -2.03 3.26
CA GLY A 97 -13.30 -0.61 3.29
C GLY A 97 -12.11 0.31 3.40
N TYR A 98 -10.93 -0.13 2.90
CA TYR A 98 -9.72 0.66 2.79
C TYR A 98 -9.49 1.12 1.34
N LEU A 99 -8.89 2.29 1.20
CA LEU A 99 -8.31 2.77 -0.05
C LEU A 99 -6.83 2.42 -0.10
N VAL A 100 -6.31 2.24 -1.30
CA VAL A 100 -4.88 2.02 -1.55
C VAL A 100 -4.30 3.28 -2.18
N LEU A 101 -3.24 3.81 -1.56
CA LEU A 101 -2.39 4.84 -2.11
C LEU A 101 -1.08 4.18 -2.55
N ILE A 102 -0.62 4.45 -3.76
CA ILE A 102 0.60 3.86 -4.30
C ILE A 102 1.71 4.90 -4.25
N GLY A 103 2.86 4.52 -3.67
CA GLY A 103 4.11 5.25 -3.69
C GLY A 103 5.13 4.52 -4.56
N ASP A 104 5.58 5.13 -5.65
CA ASP A 104 6.60 4.59 -6.53
C ASP A 104 7.98 5.10 -6.11
N CYS A 105 8.95 4.19 -5.91
CA CYS A 105 10.32 4.53 -5.48
C CYS A 105 11.32 4.56 -6.63
N ALA A 106 10.91 4.39 -7.89
CA ALA A 106 11.83 4.43 -9.03
C ALA A 106 12.65 5.73 -9.11
N HIS A 107 12.16 6.82 -8.53
CA HIS A 107 12.81 8.13 -8.45
C HIS A 107 13.06 8.53 -6.99
N GLN A 108 13.91 7.80 -6.28
CA GLN A 108 14.10 7.75 -4.83
C GLN A 108 14.21 9.09 -4.07
N ASN A 109 14.73 10.16 -4.68
CA ASN A 109 15.11 11.37 -3.93
C ASN A 109 14.00 12.44 -3.78
N GLN A 110 12.83 12.28 -4.38
CA GLN A 110 11.80 13.33 -4.35
C GLN A 110 10.54 13.01 -3.53
N GLN A 111 10.33 11.76 -3.17
CA GLN A 111 9.07 11.32 -2.55
C GLN A 111 9.18 11.07 -1.05
N GLU A 112 10.37 10.97 -0.48
CA GLU A 112 10.61 10.70 0.95
C GLU A 112 9.81 11.64 1.84
N LYS A 113 9.94 12.95 1.60
CA LYS A 113 9.20 13.96 2.36
C LYS A 113 7.68 13.78 2.28
N THR A 114 7.17 13.40 1.12
CA THR A 114 5.74 13.17 0.91
C THR A 114 5.26 12.00 1.75
N PHE A 115 6.00 10.90 1.82
CA PHE A 115 5.64 9.74 2.63
C PHE A 115 5.67 10.07 4.13
N ILE A 116 6.68 10.78 4.57
CA ILE A 116 6.79 11.27 5.95
C ILE A 116 5.60 12.19 6.29
N ASP A 117 5.22 13.11 5.41
CA ASP A 117 4.08 14.00 5.62
C ASP A 117 2.75 13.21 5.75
N LEU A 118 2.55 12.15 4.96
CA LEU A 118 1.37 11.27 5.06
C LEU A 118 1.30 10.56 6.42
N ILE A 119 2.44 10.15 6.95
CA ILE A 119 2.55 9.50 8.27
C ILE A 119 2.24 10.51 9.38
N ILE A 120 2.96 11.64 9.39
CA ILE A 120 2.82 12.67 10.44
C ILE A 120 1.39 13.23 10.48
N THR A 121 0.78 13.44 9.33
CA THR A 121 -0.58 13.97 9.23
C THR A 121 -1.67 12.91 9.42
N LYS A 122 -1.28 11.65 9.70
CA LYS A 122 -2.18 10.51 9.88
C LYS A 122 -3.15 10.32 8.70
N GLN A 123 -2.66 10.50 7.50
CA GLN A 123 -3.42 10.27 6.26
C GLN A 123 -3.40 8.80 5.83
N ILE A 124 -2.60 7.96 6.48
CA ILE A 124 -2.52 6.52 6.28
C ILE A 124 -2.61 5.79 7.61
N ASP A 125 -3.22 4.61 7.62
CA ASP A 125 -3.38 3.75 8.79
C ASP A 125 -2.35 2.61 8.82
N GLY A 126 -1.69 2.33 7.68
CA GLY A 126 -0.68 1.28 7.56
C GLY A 126 0.09 1.37 6.25
N MET A 127 1.17 0.60 6.16
CA MET A 127 2.04 0.53 4.99
C MET A 127 2.30 -0.90 4.56
N LEU A 128 2.34 -1.13 3.24
CA LEU A 128 2.86 -2.35 2.63
C LEU A 128 4.11 -1.99 1.81
N LEU A 129 5.20 -2.68 2.10
CA LEU A 129 6.49 -2.45 1.45
C LEU A 129 6.76 -3.62 0.49
N LEU A 130 6.84 -3.35 -0.81
CA LEU A 130 7.15 -4.36 -1.83
C LEU A 130 8.65 -4.42 -2.18
N GLY A 131 9.44 -3.49 -1.64
CA GLY A 131 10.89 -3.46 -1.73
C GLY A 131 11.57 -3.82 -0.41
N SER A 132 12.88 -4.00 -0.43
CA SER A 132 13.70 -4.43 0.71
C SER A 132 14.15 -3.29 1.64
N ARG A 133 13.73 -2.06 1.40
CA ARG A 133 14.15 -0.87 2.17
C ARG A 133 12.96 0.02 2.50
N LEU A 134 13.08 0.75 3.60
CA LEU A 134 12.17 1.87 3.87
C LEU A 134 12.40 2.96 2.82
N PRO A 135 11.33 3.65 2.39
CA PRO A 135 11.45 4.74 1.42
C PRO A 135 11.97 6.04 2.02
N PHE A 136 12.45 6.02 3.27
CA PHE A 136 12.99 7.15 4.02
C PHE A 136 13.95 6.66 5.09
N ASP A 137 14.87 7.53 5.50
CA ASP A 137 15.73 7.26 6.65
C ASP A 137 14.94 7.46 7.94
N ALA A 138 14.89 6.42 8.76
CA ALA A 138 14.30 6.48 10.08
C ALA A 138 15.23 5.83 11.10
N SER A 139 15.51 6.52 12.18
CA SER A 139 16.20 5.92 13.32
C SER A 139 15.34 4.82 13.98
N ILE A 140 15.95 3.91 14.75
CA ILE A 140 15.23 2.84 15.43
C ILE A 140 14.13 3.39 16.36
N GLU A 141 14.36 4.56 16.96
CA GLU A 141 13.37 5.20 17.83
C GLU A 141 12.20 5.80 17.02
N GLU A 142 12.47 6.35 15.84
CA GLU A 142 11.46 6.88 14.94
C GLU A 142 10.61 5.76 14.33
N GLN A 143 11.21 4.61 14.02
CA GLN A 143 10.49 3.44 13.51
C GLN A 143 9.36 2.98 14.45
N ARG A 144 9.50 3.15 15.77
CA ARG A 144 8.46 2.80 16.76
C ARG A 144 7.20 3.68 16.64
N ASN A 145 7.30 4.84 16.04
CA ASN A 145 6.20 5.76 15.84
C ASN A 145 5.58 5.66 14.44
N LEU A 146 6.10 4.78 13.60
CA LEU A 146 5.53 4.52 12.27
C LEU A 146 4.21 3.75 12.37
N PRO A 147 3.32 3.89 11.37
CA PRO A 147 2.12 3.08 11.31
C PRO A 147 2.48 1.58 11.18
N PRO A 148 1.54 0.66 11.46
CA PRO A 148 1.75 -0.76 11.22
C PRO A 148 2.27 -1.01 9.79
N MET A 149 3.32 -1.82 9.68
CA MET A 149 3.97 -2.12 8.39
C MET A 149 4.06 -3.62 8.17
N VAL A 150 3.93 -4.04 6.93
CA VAL A 150 4.14 -5.42 6.47
C VAL A 150 4.98 -5.38 5.20
N MET A 151 5.97 -6.24 5.11
CA MET A 151 6.72 -6.45 3.88
C MET A 151 6.04 -7.51 3.02
N ALA A 152 6.09 -7.34 1.70
CA ALA A 152 5.58 -8.32 0.75
C ALA A 152 6.54 -8.46 -0.43
N ASN A 153 6.76 -9.70 -0.89
CA ASN A 153 7.70 -10.07 -1.94
C ASN A 153 9.17 -10.00 -1.50
N GLU A 154 9.70 -8.83 -1.22
CA GLU A 154 11.02 -8.63 -0.63
C GLU A 154 10.95 -8.66 0.90
N PHE A 155 12.10 -8.80 1.54
CA PHE A 155 12.20 -8.68 2.99
C PHE A 155 13.55 -8.07 3.38
N ALA A 156 13.56 -7.46 4.56
CA ALA A 156 14.75 -6.90 5.18
C ALA A 156 14.81 -7.43 6.61
N PRO A 157 15.67 -8.43 6.90
CA PRO A 157 15.75 -9.04 8.22
C PRO A 157 16.00 -8.03 9.34
N GLU A 158 16.75 -6.96 9.04
CA GLU A 158 17.10 -5.89 9.97
C GLU A 158 15.91 -5.03 10.40
N LEU A 159 14.79 -5.06 9.66
CA LEU A 159 13.57 -4.31 10.01
C LEU A 159 12.64 -5.08 10.94
N GLU A 160 12.83 -6.38 11.10
CA GLU A 160 12.00 -7.26 11.96
C GLU A 160 10.48 -7.13 11.71
N LEU A 161 10.08 -6.82 10.47
CA LEU A 161 8.68 -6.63 10.09
C LEU A 161 8.01 -7.96 9.71
N PRO A 162 6.71 -8.11 9.98
CA PRO A 162 5.93 -9.19 9.39
C PRO A 162 6.10 -9.21 7.87
N THR A 163 6.34 -10.39 7.30
CA THR A 163 6.67 -10.52 5.88
C THR A 163 5.86 -11.62 5.21
N VAL A 164 5.37 -11.34 3.99
CA VAL A 164 4.73 -12.30 3.09
C VAL A 164 5.61 -12.46 1.86
N HIS A 165 6.24 -13.62 1.70
CA HIS A 165 7.09 -13.92 0.54
C HIS A 165 6.99 -15.39 0.15
N ILE A 166 7.47 -15.75 -1.04
CA ILE A 166 7.65 -17.14 -1.45
C ILE A 166 8.98 -17.66 -0.90
N ASP A 167 9.11 -18.99 -0.73
CA ASP A 167 10.38 -19.63 -0.42
C ASP A 167 11.29 -19.64 -1.66
N ASN A 168 12.07 -18.57 -1.81
CA ASN A 168 12.96 -18.35 -2.94
C ASN A 168 14.12 -19.35 -3.00
N LEU A 169 14.54 -19.86 -1.83
CA LEU A 169 15.60 -20.87 -1.77
C LEU A 169 15.10 -22.20 -2.35
N THR A 170 14.01 -22.73 -1.83
CA THR A 170 13.42 -23.98 -2.31
C THR A 170 12.97 -23.85 -3.76
N ALA A 171 12.35 -22.75 -4.16
CA ALA A 171 11.93 -22.54 -5.53
C ALA A 171 13.10 -22.57 -6.53
N ALA A 172 14.24 -21.95 -6.17
CA ALA A 172 15.43 -22.00 -7.02
C ALA A 172 16.08 -23.39 -7.04
N PHE A 173 16.12 -24.08 -5.89
CA PHE A 173 16.59 -25.47 -5.82
C PHE A 173 15.77 -26.38 -6.72
N ASP A 174 14.44 -26.33 -6.63
CA ASP A 174 13.52 -27.15 -7.42
C ASP A 174 13.67 -26.87 -8.92
N ALA A 175 13.81 -25.59 -9.31
CA ALA A 175 14.01 -25.21 -10.70
C ALA A 175 15.32 -25.80 -11.29
N VAL A 176 16.40 -25.74 -10.53
CA VAL A 176 17.70 -26.28 -10.98
C VAL A 176 17.69 -27.80 -10.98
N ASN A 177 17.10 -28.41 -9.95
CA ASN A 177 16.94 -29.86 -9.87
C ASN A 177 16.09 -30.40 -11.02
N TYR A 178 15.02 -29.72 -11.37
CA TYR A 178 14.20 -30.07 -12.54
C TYR A 178 15.01 -30.08 -13.84
N LEU A 179 15.85 -29.07 -14.08
CA LEU A 179 16.72 -29.04 -15.24
C LEU A 179 17.75 -30.18 -15.22
N TYR A 180 18.29 -30.52 -14.06
CA TYR A 180 19.19 -31.65 -13.90
C TYR A 180 18.49 -32.99 -14.24
N GLU A 181 17.28 -33.21 -13.73
CA GLU A 181 16.46 -34.39 -14.00
C GLU A 181 16.10 -34.52 -15.49
N GLN A 182 16.01 -33.42 -16.23
CA GLN A 182 15.85 -33.42 -17.70
C GLN A 182 17.15 -33.74 -18.46
N GLY A 183 18.24 -34.05 -17.75
CA GLY A 183 19.51 -34.43 -18.33
C GLY A 183 20.48 -33.26 -18.62
N HIS A 184 20.16 -32.06 -18.16
CA HIS A 184 21.07 -30.94 -18.33
C HIS A 184 22.21 -30.99 -17.28
N ASN A 185 23.46 -31.23 -17.73
CA ASN A 185 24.62 -31.34 -16.86
C ASN A 185 25.46 -30.05 -16.79
N ARG A 186 25.06 -29.00 -17.50
CA ARG A 186 25.73 -27.69 -17.53
C ARG A 186 24.68 -26.59 -17.42
N ILE A 187 24.40 -26.19 -16.20
CA ILE A 187 23.38 -25.20 -15.87
C ILE A 187 24.09 -23.97 -15.30
N GLY A 188 23.94 -22.82 -15.96
CA GLY A 188 24.46 -21.54 -15.48
C GLY A 188 23.40 -20.78 -14.70
N CYS A 189 23.81 -19.97 -13.72
CA CYS A 189 22.94 -19.05 -12.98
C CYS A 189 23.38 -17.61 -13.23
N ILE A 190 22.46 -16.77 -13.69
CA ILE A 190 22.63 -15.31 -13.72
C ILE A 190 22.00 -14.80 -12.43
N ALA A 191 22.85 -14.42 -11.47
CA ALA A 191 22.40 -13.89 -10.20
C ALA A 191 22.07 -12.38 -10.32
N GLY A 192 21.14 -11.91 -9.48
CA GLY A 192 20.92 -10.49 -9.29
C GLY A 192 21.91 -9.85 -8.31
N PRO A 193 21.66 -8.59 -7.92
CA PRO A 193 22.52 -7.86 -6.98
C PRO A 193 22.67 -8.60 -5.65
N GLU A 194 23.90 -8.60 -5.12
CA GLU A 194 24.22 -9.38 -3.90
C GLU A 194 23.57 -8.82 -2.64
N GLU A 195 23.38 -7.52 -2.61
CA GLU A 195 22.73 -6.78 -1.53
C GLU A 195 21.21 -7.00 -1.45
N MET A 196 20.61 -7.67 -2.44
CA MET A 196 19.19 -8.02 -2.41
C MET A 196 19.01 -9.40 -1.79
N PRO A 197 18.35 -9.51 -0.62
CA PRO A 197 18.16 -10.79 0.09
C PRO A 197 17.53 -11.89 -0.79
N LEU A 198 16.57 -11.52 -1.59
CA LEU A 198 15.87 -12.42 -2.52
C LEU A 198 16.82 -13.05 -3.55
N CYS A 199 17.76 -12.26 -4.10
CA CYS A 199 18.78 -12.75 -5.03
C CYS A 199 19.74 -13.72 -4.34
N HIS A 200 20.11 -13.41 -3.10
CA HIS A 200 20.98 -14.26 -2.29
C HIS A 200 20.34 -15.64 -2.02
N TYR A 201 19.07 -15.69 -1.63
CA TYR A 201 18.37 -16.97 -1.40
C TYR A 201 18.22 -17.79 -2.68
N ARG A 202 17.91 -17.16 -3.81
CA ARG A 202 17.87 -17.87 -5.11
C ARG A 202 19.22 -18.46 -5.48
N LEU A 203 20.31 -17.72 -5.24
CA LEU A 203 21.66 -18.24 -5.46
C LEU A 203 21.98 -19.40 -4.51
N GLN A 204 21.59 -19.31 -3.24
CA GLN A 204 21.74 -20.42 -2.29
C GLN A 204 20.98 -21.68 -2.70
N GLY A 205 19.82 -21.56 -3.31
CA GLY A 205 19.07 -22.70 -3.86
C GLY A 205 19.76 -23.35 -5.05
N TYR A 206 20.45 -22.56 -5.88
CA TYR A 206 21.21 -23.08 -7.03
C TYR A 206 22.47 -23.86 -6.60
N VAL A 207 23.20 -23.37 -5.61
CA VAL A 207 24.55 -23.88 -5.20
C VAL A 207 24.55 -25.37 -4.85
N PRO A 208 23.63 -25.93 -4.02
CA PRO A 208 23.66 -27.34 -3.63
C PRO A 208 23.58 -28.29 -4.83
N VAL A 209 22.69 -28.01 -5.80
CA VAL A 209 22.54 -28.85 -6.99
C VAL A 209 23.80 -28.76 -7.86
N SER A 210 24.42 -27.58 -7.97
CA SER A 210 25.61 -27.39 -8.77
C SER A 210 26.84 -28.12 -8.20
N TYR A 211 26.97 -28.21 -6.86
CA TYR A 211 28.08 -28.91 -6.21
C TYR A 211 27.89 -30.43 -6.15
N THR A 212 26.65 -30.92 -6.01
CA THR A 212 26.40 -32.36 -5.88
C THR A 212 26.28 -33.08 -7.21
N HIS A 213 25.84 -32.38 -8.26
CA HIS A 213 25.50 -33.00 -9.54
C HIS A 213 26.15 -32.36 -10.76
N LEU A 214 26.67 -31.13 -10.63
CA LEU A 214 27.20 -30.36 -11.74
C LEU A 214 28.67 -30.01 -11.50
N THR A 215 29.56 -30.41 -12.38
CA THR A 215 30.99 -30.01 -12.36
C THR A 215 31.18 -28.65 -13.04
N LEU A 216 30.63 -27.57 -12.47
CA LEU A 216 30.78 -26.26 -13.07
C LEU A 216 31.62 -25.31 -12.23
N PRO A 217 32.56 -24.59 -12.85
CA PRO A 217 33.13 -23.41 -12.21
C PRO A 217 32.06 -22.35 -12.12
N THR A 218 31.68 -21.99 -10.91
CA THR A 218 30.83 -20.82 -10.64
C THR A 218 31.61 -19.55 -11.03
N LYS A 219 31.48 -19.11 -12.28
CA LYS A 219 31.93 -17.78 -12.66
C LYS A 219 30.77 -16.82 -12.43
N ARG A 220 30.94 -15.97 -11.43
CA ARG A 220 30.08 -14.83 -11.21
C ARG A 220 30.28 -13.86 -12.38
N ILE A 221 29.23 -13.55 -13.13
CA ILE A 221 29.21 -12.46 -14.10
C ILE A 221 28.39 -11.36 -13.39
N VAL A 222 29.09 -10.30 -13.01
CA VAL A 222 28.51 -9.06 -12.47
C VAL A 222 28.15 -8.17 -13.64
#